data_14b64615f4c174e64f260622859439e7
#
_entry.id   14b64615f4c174e64f260622859439e7
#
_cell.length_a   1.000
_cell.length_b   1.000
_cell.length_c   1.000
_cell.angle_alpha   90.00
_cell.angle_beta   90.00
_cell.angle_gamma   90.00
#
_symmetry.space_group_name_H-M   'P 1'
#
loop_
_entity.id
_entity.type
_entity.pdbx_description
1 polymer ?
#
loop_
_entity_poly.entity_id
_entity_poly.type
_entity_poly.pdbx_seq_one_letter_code
_entity_poly.pdbx_strand_id
1 'polypeptide(L)'
;MPETLIPADVRHRLKGLSLIARRAVGDRGIGLHASHSRGTGLEFAQYRPYEFGDEPRQIDWKLYARSDRFFVREAERESPVALWILLDASASMAQVDARRASFSRLDAGKGLVAALAELALAQGDRFAFAALRDTGLALTRPASGTRHRDRLHLDLHGLVAAGGFPEETGLAPLWERIGQRDLVVIVSDWFDPACLDLARRLSAAGREVLGIQILTIGERDFDYDGGYRFRDPETGEELLGDGAALRAEYLGRFGAAQASLHAALDAAGVRHADLVLDQPLDTPLQRLFGRTGNRAGGE
;
A
#
# COMPACT_ATOMS: atom_id res chain seq x y z
N MET A 1 23.58 2.71 16.20
CA MET A 1 22.36 3.53 16.10
C MET A 1 21.40 2.77 15.20
N PRO A 2 20.10 2.68 15.49
CA PRO A 2 19.19 2.04 14.57
C PRO A 2 19.25 2.77 13.23
N GLU A 3 19.47 2.01 12.18
CA GLU A 3 19.53 2.52 10.82
C GLU A 3 18.21 3.20 10.48
N THR A 4 18.26 4.42 9.97
CA THR A 4 17.05 5.21 9.72
C THR A 4 16.30 4.58 8.55
N LEU A 5 15.09 4.06 8.79
CA LEU A 5 14.26 3.42 7.77
C LEU A 5 14.01 4.31 6.54
N ILE A 6 13.97 5.62 6.73
CA ILE A 6 13.76 6.59 5.65
C ILE A 6 14.96 7.55 5.63
N PRO A 7 15.76 7.58 4.55
CA PRO A 7 16.81 8.59 4.36
C PRO A 7 16.27 10.02 4.44
N ALA A 8 17.07 10.96 4.93
CA ALA A 8 16.63 12.33 5.16
C ALA A 8 16.20 13.06 3.88
N ASP A 9 16.87 12.80 2.77
CA ASP A 9 16.56 13.33 1.44
C ASP A 9 15.23 12.78 0.91
N VAL A 10 14.95 11.47 1.11
CA VAL A 10 13.67 10.86 0.80
C VAL A 10 12.56 11.52 1.61
N ARG A 11 12.73 11.67 2.93
CA ARG A 11 11.74 12.32 3.79
C ARG A 11 11.42 13.75 3.34
N HIS A 12 12.40 14.48 2.81
CA HIS A 12 12.15 15.81 2.25
C HIS A 12 11.29 15.75 0.99
N ARG A 13 11.54 14.78 0.09
CA ARG A 13 10.77 14.61 -1.15
C ARG A 13 9.34 14.08 -0.93
N LEU A 14 9.07 13.43 0.19
CA LEU A 14 7.71 13.04 0.58
C LEU A 14 6.81 14.24 0.92
N LYS A 15 7.39 15.39 1.27
CA LYS A 15 6.61 16.61 1.53
C LYS A 15 5.90 17.06 0.25
N GLY A 16 4.58 17.08 0.29
CA GLY A 16 3.75 17.47 -0.85
C GLY A 16 3.11 16.29 -1.61
N LEU A 17 3.46 15.04 -1.27
CA LEU A 17 2.67 13.90 -1.69
C LEU A 17 1.40 13.79 -0.84
N SER A 18 0.33 13.34 -1.45
CA SER A 18 -0.95 13.10 -0.78
C SER A 18 -1.49 11.73 -1.11
N LEU A 19 -1.83 10.96 -0.07
CA LEU A 19 -2.52 9.69 -0.20
C LEU A 19 -3.98 10.00 -0.56
N ILE A 20 -4.33 9.92 -1.83
CA ILE A 20 -5.71 10.15 -2.29
C ILE A 20 -6.27 8.83 -2.76
N ALA A 21 -7.25 8.31 -2.03
CA ALA A 21 -8.07 7.20 -2.48
C ALA A 21 -9.01 7.70 -3.59
N ARG A 22 -8.77 7.28 -4.86
CA ARG A 22 -9.57 7.74 -6.02
C ARG A 22 -11.02 7.28 -5.97
N ARG A 23 -11.30 6.10 -5.41
CA ARG A 23 -12.66 5.58 -5.26
C ARG A 23 -13.49 6.37 -4.24
N ALA A 24 -12.89 6.97 -3.23
CA ALA A 24 -13.59 7.86 -2.31
C ALA A 24 -14.06 9.17 -2.98
N VAL A 25 -13.43 9.56 -4.11
CA VAL A 25 -13.78 10.77 -4.89
C VAL A 25 -14.86 10.50 -5.94
N GLY A 26 -14.99 9.24 -6.42
CA GLY A 26 -15.88 8.89 -7.54
C GLY A 26 -17.37 8.79 -7.22
N ASP A 27 -17.75 8.67 -5.96
CA ASP A 27 -19.15 8.49 -5.55
C ASP A 27 -19.87 9.82 -5.23
N ARG A 28 -19.16 10.95 -5.31
CA ARG A 28 -19.73 12.30 -5.20
C ARG A 28 -19.22 13.18 -6.33
N GLY A 29 -20.05 13.33 -7.36
CA GLY A 29 -19.82 14.33 -8.39
C GLY A 29 -19.67 15.74 -7.78
N ILE A 30 -18.62 16.44 -8.24
CA ILE A 30 -18.40 17.89 -8.19
C ILE A 30 -18.14 18.48 -6.78
N GLY A 31 -16.87 18.73 -6.50
CA GLY A 31 -16.43 19.88 -5.69
C GLY A 31 -16.24 19.63 -4.21
N LEU A 32 -15.16 18.96 -3.83
CA LEU A 32 -14.59 19.14 -2.51
C LEU A 32 -13.11 19.53 -2.66
N HIS A 33 -12.87 20.83 -2.56
CA HIS A 33 -11.58 21.34 -2.14
C HIS A 33 -11.32 20.81 -0.73
N ALA A 34 -10.19 20.13 -0.53
CA ALA A 34 -9.74 19.76 0.79
C ALA A 34 -9.59 21.02 1.66
N SER A 35 -10.59 21.27 2.48
CA SER A 35 -10.52 22.28 3.52
C SER A 35 -9.74 21.68 4.67
N HIS A 36 -8.56 22.23 4.97
CA HIS A 36 -7.82 22.03 6.21
C HIS A 36 -8.58 22.68 7.37
N SER A 37 -9.72 22.12 7.74
CA SER A 37 -10.44 22.57 8.91
C SER A 37 -10.23 21.53 10.03
N ARG A 38 -9.49 21.95 11.07
CA ARG A 38 -9.52 21.33 12.38
C ARG A 38 -10.93 21.49 12.94
N GLY A 39 -11.69 20.41 12.90
CA GLY A 39 -13.00 20.38 13.53
C GLY A 39 -13.60 18.99 13.36
N THR A 40 -14.08 18.39 14.45
CA THR A 40 -14.96 17.23 14.44
C THR A 40 -16.25 17.58 13.68
N GLY A 41 -16.17 17.69 12.37
CA GLY A 41 -17.30 17.96 11.49
C GLY A 41 -18.08 16.67 11.27
N LEU A 42 -19.20 16.55 11.94
CA LEU A 42 -20.28 15.65 11.56
C LEU A 42 -20.83 16.18 10.23
N GLU A 43 -20.49 15.54 9.08
CA GLU A 43 -21.16 15.90 7.83
C GLU A 43 -22.63 15.44 7.90
N PHE A 44 -23.51 16.38 7.53
CA PHE A 44 -24.94 16.15 7.47
C PHE A 44 -25.26 15.13 6.36
N ALA A 45 -25.79 13.96 6.71
CA ALA A 45 -26.20 12.95 5.75
C ALA A 45 -27.69 13.07 5.38
N GLN A 46 -28.57 13.05 6.37
CA GLN A 46 -30.01 13.16 6.14
C GLN A 46 -30.76 13.58 7.41
N TYR A 47 -32.04 13.97 7.22
CA TYR A 47 -32.97 14.12 8.32
C TYR A 47 -33.80 12.82 8.46
N ARG A 48 -33.88 12.28 9.66
CA ARG A 48 -34.74 11.18 10.03
C ARG A 48 -35.78 11.67 11.04
N PRO A 49 -37.03 11.18 10.99
CA PRO A 49 -37.98 11.44 12.06
C PRO A 49 -37.42 11.00 13.42
N TYR A 50 -37.67 11.80 14.45
CA TYR A 50 -37.30 11.46 15.81
C TYR A 50 -38.04 10.21 16.27
N GLU A 51 -37.32 9.28 16.87
CA GLU A 51 -37.86 8.09 17.51
C GLU A 51 -37.59 8.14 19.03
N PHE A 52 -38.45 7.49 19.78
CA PHE A 52 -38.33 7.46 21.24
C PHE A 52 -37.03 6.73 21.64
N GLY A 53 -36.10 7.45 22.27
CA GLY A 53 -34.76 6.96 22.63
C GLY A 53 -33.63 7.75 21.96
N ASP A 54 -33.94 8.58 20.98
CA ASP A 54 -32.94 9.47 20.38
C ASP A 54 -32.52 10.59 21.35
N GLU A 55 -31.30 11.01 21.24
CA GLU A 55 -30.74 12.09 22.08
C GLU A 55 -31.36 13.44 21.69
N PRO A 56 -32.07 14.15 22.60
CA PRO A 56 -32.74 15.43 22.26
C PRO A 56 -31.83 16.52 21.70
N ARG A 57 -30.52 16.44 21.96
CA ARG A 57 -29.51 17.38 21.43
C ARG A 57 -29.31 17.27 19.91
N GLN A 58 -29.71 16.14 19.31
CA GLN A 58 -29.58 15.88 17.87
C GLN A 58 -30.80 16.40 17.09
N ILE A 59 -31.84 16.87 17.79
CA ILE A 59 -33.05 17.44 17.14
C ILE A 59 -32.68 18.75 16.44
N ASP A 60 -33.06 18.89 15.17
CA ASP A 60 -32.94 20.14 14.45
C ASP A 60 -34.14 21.05 14.78
N TRP A 61 -33.94 21.95 15.75
CA TRP A 61 -34.93 22.89 16.21
C TRP A 61 -35.35 23.91 15.13
N LYS A 62 -34.49 24.19 14.13
CA LYS A 62 -34.82 25.06 13.01
C LYS A 62 -35.79 24.38 12.05
N LEU A 63 -35.61 23.09 11.82
CA LEU A 63 -36.49 22.30 10.98
C LEU A 63 -37.85 22.07 11.71
N TYR A 64 -37.82 21.82 13.01
CA TYR A 64 -39.02 21.75 13.84
C TYR A 64 -39.86 23.01 13.74
N ALA A 65 -39.27 24.19 13.88
CA ALA A 65 -39.94 25.47 13.79
C ALA A 65 -40.62 25.74 12.40
N ARG A 66 -40.24 25.00 11.35
CA ARG A 66 -40.80 25.13 10.00
C ARG A 66 -41.81 24.05 9.63
N SER A 67 -41.66 22.87 10.19
CA SER A 67 -42.40 21.67 9.79
C SER A 67 -43.34 21.12 10.87
N ASP A 68 -43.20 21.63 12.10
CA ASP A 68 -43.90 21.16 13.31
C ASP A 68 -43.71 19.63 13.55
N ARG A 69 -42.57 19.10 13.07
CA ARG A 69 -42.19 17.71 13.24
C ARG A 69 -40.76 17.61 13.75
N PHE A 70 -40.52 16.67 14.69
CA PHE A 70 -39.18 16.42 15.19
C PHE A 70 -38.36 15.60 14.19
N PHE A 71 -37.26 16.16 13.77
CA PHE A 71 -36.25 15.49 12.97
C PHE A 71 -34.91 15.49 13.69
N VAL A 72 -34.23 14.36 13.64
CA VAL A 72 -32.87 14.18 14.12
C VAL A 72 -31.92 14.33 12.93
N ARG A 73 -30.83 15.05 13.14
CA ARG A 73 -29.74 15.07 12.18
C ARG A 73 -28.99 13.76 12.29
N GLU A 74 -29.15 12.92 11.31
CA GLU A 74 -28.33 11.73 11.15
C GLU A 74 -27.05 12.13 10.44
N ALA A 75 -25.94 12.14 11.18
CA ALA A 75 -24.62 12.29 10.60
C ALA A 75 -24.13 10.88 10.26
N GLU A 76 -23.93 10.63 8.98
CA GLU A 76 -23.20 9.47 8.57
C GLU A 76 -21.77 9.61 9.11
N ARG A 77 -21.41 8.83 10.12
CA ARG A 77 -20.02 8.65 10.52
C ARG A 77 -19.36 7.88 9.40
N GLU A 78 -18.84 8.58 8.41
CA GLU A 78 -17.88 7.97 7.52
C GLU A 78 -16.76 7.44 8.42
N SER A 79 -16.64 6.11 8.50
CA SER A 79 -15.45 5.53 9.10
C SER A 79 -14.26 6.06 8.31
N PRO A 80 -13.33 6.77 8.96
CA PRO A 80 -12.20 7.32 8.23
C PRO A 80 -11.51 6.19 7.47
N VAL A 81 -11.29 6.41 6.18
CA VAL A 81 -10.56 5.50 5.30
C VAL A 81 -9.23 5.19 5.96
N ALA A 82 -8.92 3.91 6.13
CA ALA A 82 -7.64 3.50 6.66
C ALA A 82 -6.71 3.11 5.50
N LEU A 83 -5.43 3.46 5.65
CA LEU A 83 -4.37 2.95 4.81
C LEU A 83 -3.89 1.60 5.37
N TRP A 84 -4.06 0.52 4.62
CA TRP A 84 -3.46 -0.77 4.91
C TRP A 84 -2.19 -0.97 4.10
N ILE A 85 -1.09 -1.25 4.77
CA ILE A 85 0.20 -1.50 4.13
C ILE A 85 0.54 -2.97 4.36
N LEU A 86 0.50 -3.75 3.28
CA LEU A 86 0.80 -5.18 3.29
C LEU A 86 2.21 -5.37 2.73
N LEU A 87 3.14 -5.82 3.56
CA LEU A 87 4.52 -6.08 3.17
C LEU A 87 4.77 -7.58 3.11
N ASP A 88 5.14 -8.05 1.95
CA ASP A 88 5.69 -9.38 1.77
C ASP A 88 6.99 -9.51 2.56
N ALA A 89 7.07 -10.53 3.38
CA ALA A 89 8.24 -10.87 4.18
C ALA A 89 8.66 -12.33 3.99
N SER A 90 8.33 -12.92 2.83
CA SER A 90 8.82 -14.23 2.39
C SER A 90 10.35 -14.24 2.20
N ALA A 91 10.93 -15.40 2.05
CA ALA A 91 12.39 -15.57 1.92
C ALA A 91 12.96 -14.84 0.69
N SER A 92 12.18 -14.72 -0.40
CA SER A 92 12.59 -13.98 -1.61
C SER A 92 12.89 -12.51 -1.34
N MET A 93 12.24 -11.92 -0.35
CA MET A 93 12.48 -10.52 0.07
C MET A 93 13.83 -10.32 0.78
N ALA A 94 14.54 -11.38 1.19
CA ALA A 94 15.91 -11.28 1.68
C ALA A 94 16.94 -11.00 0.58
N GLN A 95 16.54 -11.11 -0.70
CA GLN A 95 17.44 -10.92 -1.82
C GLN A 95 18.07 -9.53 -1.79
N VAL A 96 19.38 -9.50 -1.98
CA VAL A 96 20.22 -8.30 -2.08
C VAL A 96 20.80 -8.22 -3.49
N ASP A 97 21.23 -7.04 -3.88
CA ASP A 97 22.01 -6.84 -5.08
C ASP A 97 23.51 -6.91 -4.78
N ALA A 98 24.29 -7.49 -5.68
CA ALA A 98 25.75 -7.62 -5.50
C ALA A 98 26.43 -6.24 -5.34
N ARG A 99 25.90 -5.20 -5.99
CA ARG A 99 26.38 -3.81 -5.89
C ARG A 99 25.96 -3.12 -4.58
N ARG A 100 25.00 -3.71 -3.84
CA ARG A 100 24.47 -3.15 -2.59
C ARG A 100 24.14 -4.27 -1.59
N ALA A 101 25.12 -5.10 -1.27
CA ALA A 101 24.97 -6.32 -0.48
C ALA A 101 24.41 -6.12 0.96
N SER A 102 24.41 -4.88 1.47
CA SER A 102 23.83 -4.53 2.79
C SER A 102 22.40 -4.04 2.75
N PHE A 103 21.73 -4.07 1.58
CA PHE A 103 20.39 -3.53 1.41
C PHE A 103 19.52 -4.47 0.59
N SER A 104 18.60 -5.14 1.27
CA SER A 104 17.72 -6.14 0.69
C SER A 104 16.41 -5.52 0.16
N ARG A 105 15.63 -6.31 -0.59
CA ARG A 105 14.25 -5.96 -0.92
C ARG A 105 13.42 -5.70 0.33
N LEU A 106 13.61 -6.51 1.39
CA LEU A 106 12.91 -6.29 2.65
C LEU A 106 13.27 -4.95 3.28
N ASP A 107 14.54 -4.51 3.23
CA ASP A 107 14.95 -3.20 3.76
C ASP A 107 14.32 -2.06 2.95
N ALA A 108 14.26 -2.18 1.63
CA ALA A 108 13.51 -1.26 0.79
C ALA A 108 12.01 -1.26 1.11
N GLY A 109 11.42 -2.44 1.30
CA GLY A 109 10.03 -2.60 1.71
C GLY A 109 9.73 -1.95 3.06
N LYS A 110 10.58 -2.17 4.07
CA LYS A 110 10.47 -1.49 5.39
C LYS A 110 10.51 0.03 5.25
N GLY A 111 11.41 0.54 4.41
CA GLY A 111 11.50 1.97 4.12
C GLY A 111 10.24 2.52 3.45
N LEU A 112 9.66 1.78 2.49
CA LEU A 112 8.39 2.15 1.86
C LEU A 112 7.23 2.15 2.84
N VAL A 113 7.12 1.13 3.71
CA VAL A 113 6.11 1.07 4.79
C VAL A 113 6.23 2.27 5.71
N ALA A 114 7.46 2.58 6.15
CA ALA A 114 7.71 3.74 7.01
C ALA A 114 7.33 5.06 6.30
N ALA A 115 7.67 5.22 5.00
CA ALA A 115 7.33 6.39 4.20
C ALA A 115 5.80 6.56 4.03
N LEU A 116 5.08 5.49 3.77
CA LEU A 116 3.61 5.49 3.68
C LEU A 116 2.97 5.85 5.03
N ALA A 117 3.49 5.33 6.13
CA ALA A 117 3.02 5.69 7.48
C ALA A 117 3.27 7.17 7.83
N GLU A 118 4.42 7.74 7.42
CA GLU A 118 4.69 9.18 7.58
C GLU A 118 3.74 10.04 6.73
N LEU A 119 3.40 9.61 5.51
CA LEU A 119 2.41 10.29 4.68
C LEU A 119 1.03 10.28 5.32
N ALA A 120 0.57 9.10 5.79
CA ALA A 120 -0.70 8.97 6.50
C ALA A 120 -0.73 9.84 7.77
N LEU A 121 0.36 9.81 8.56
CA LEU A 121 0.49 10.63 9.76
C LEU A 121 0.40 12.14 9.45
N ALA A 122 1.08 12.59 8.39
CA ALA A 122 1.07 14.00 7.98
C ALA A 122 -0.33 14.47 7.56
N GLN A 123 -1.17 13.58 7.04
CA GLN A 123 -2.55 13.85 6.64
C GLN A 123 -3.57 13.65 7.78
N GLY A 124 -3.13 13.07 8.91
CA GLY A 124 -4.03 12.72 10.02
C GLY A 124 -4.81 11.44 9.78
N ASP A 125 -4.45 10.66 8.74
CA ASP A 125 -5.10 9.42 8.39
C ASP A 125 -4.76 8.29 9.36
N ARG A 126 -5.63 7.28 9.40
CA ARG A 126 -5.37 6.02 10.11
C ARG A 126 -4.59 5.11 9.19
N PHE A 127 -3.65 4.39 9.75
CA PHE A 127 -2.91 3.37 9.01
C PHE A 127 -2.77 2.07 9.83
N ALA A 128 -2.64 0.97 9.11
CA ALA A 128 -2.37 -0.36 9.63
C ALA A 128 -1.31 -1.05 8.79
N PHE A 129 -0.65 -2.02 9.38
CA PHE A 129 0.42 -2.78 8.77
C PHE A 129 0.16 -4.27 8.89
N ALA A 130 0.52 -5.02 7.87
CA ALA A 130 0.60 -6.48 7.91
C ALA A 130 1.88 -6.97 7.25
N ALA A 131 2.65 -7.79 7.95
CA ALA A 131 3.71 -8.59 7.34
C ALA A 131 3.13 -9.93 6.89
N LEU A 132 3.29 -10.25 5.61
CA LEU A 132 2.76 -11.45 4.96
C LEU A 132 3.83 -12.54 4.97
N ARG A 133 3.58 -13.63 5.68
CA ARG A 133 4.45 -14.83 5.74
C ARG A 133 3.59 -16.08 5.93
N ASP A 134 4.06 -17.23 5.46
CA ASP A 134 3.43 -18.53 5.66
C ASP A 134 3.29 -18.92 7.15
N THR A 135 4.20 -18.46 8.00
CA THR A 135 4.16 -18.66 9.45
C THR A 135 3.11 -17.86 10.18
N GLY A 136 2.32 -17.05 9.47
CA GLY A 136 1.24 -16.23 9.97
C GLY A 136 1.42 -14.74 9.73
N LEU A 137 0.33 -14.01 9.93
CA LEU A 137 0.27 -12.56 9.72
C LEU A 137 0.62 -11.81 11.01
N ALA A 138 1.63 -10.95 10.94
CA ALA A 138 1.84 -9.93 11.98
C ALA A 138 0.98 -8.70 11.62
N LEU A 139 -0.14 -8.51 12.31
CA LEU A 139 -1.14 -7.48 12.02
C LEU A 139 -1.16 -6.39 13.07
N THR A 140 -1.20 -5.12 12.64
CA THR A 140 -1.56 -3.99 13.51
C THR A 140 -3.02 -3.59 13.29
N ARG A 141 -3.62 -2.90 14.27
CA ARG A 141 -4.96 -2.31 14.09
C ARG A 141 -4.83 -0.93 13.48
N PRO A 142 -5.78 -0.48 12.64
CA PRO A 142 -5.78 0.88 12.13
C PRO A 142 -5.84 1.91 13.25
N ALA A 143 -4.80 2.74 13.34
CA ALA A 143 -4.72 3.83 14.29
C ALA A 143 -3.94 5.00 13.69
N SER A 144 -3.93 6.14 14.34
CA SER A 144 -3.20 7.34 13.93
C SER A 144 -2.29 7.85 15.06
N GLY A 145 -1.43 8.78 14.72
CA GLY A 145 -0.58 9.47 15.69
C GLY A 145 0.84 8.90 15.80
N THR A 146 1.70 9.69 16.44
CA THR A 146 3.15 9.41 16.51
C THR A 146 3.48 8.12 17.26
N ARG A 147 2.74 7.81 18.35
CA ARG A 147 2.94 6.57 19.11
C ARG A 147 2.70 5.32 18.25
N HIS A 148 1.68 5.38 17.36
CA HIS A 148 1.37 4.27 16.46
C HIS A 148 2.48 4.09 15.41
N ARG A 149 2.97 5.19 14.83
CA ARG A 149 4.12 5.18 13.93
C ARG A 149 5.38 4.62 14.62
N ASP A 150 5.70 5.08 15.84
CA ASP A 150 6.89 4.64 16.54
C ASP A 150 6.84 3.13 16.86
N ARG A 151 5.64 2.63 17.20
CA ARG A 151 5.41 1.19 17.37
C ARG A 151 5.65 0.43 16.06
N LEU A 152 5.10 0.93 14.93
CA LEU A 152 5.34 0.35 13.61
C LEU A 152 6.84 0.30 13.29
N HIS A 153 7.60 1.37 13.57
CA HIS A 153 9.04 1.37 13.34
C HIS A 153 9.76 0.28 14.14
N LEU A 154 9.38 0.04 15.39
CA LEU A 154 9.93 -1.05 16.19
C LEU A 154 9.61 -2.42 15.59
N ASP A 155 8.36 -2.62 15.16
CA ASP A 155 7.93 -3.87 14.53
C ASP A 155 8.70 -4.11 13.21
N LEU A 156 8.94 -3.06 12.40
CA LEU A 156 9.74 -3.14 11.17
C LEU A 156 11.21 -3.47 11.43
N HIS A 157 11.82 -2.93 12.49
CA HIS A 157 13.21 -3.26 12.83
C HIS A 157 13.38 -4.74 13.19
N GLY A 158 12.39 -5.33 13.85
CA GLY A 158 12.40 -6.75 14.21
C GLY A 158 11.99 -7.70 13.08
N LEU A 159 11.48 -7.17 11.95
CA LEU A 159 10.99 -8.00 10.86
C LEU A 159 12.15 -8.62 10.07
N VAL A 160 12.06 -9.93 9.83
CA VAL A 160 13.04 -10.71 9.05
C VAL A 160 12.30 -11.44 7.94
N ALA A 161 12.90 -11.50 6.76
CA ALA A 161 12.38 -12.30 5.64
C ALA A 161 12.58 -13.79 5.91
N ALA A 162 11.50 -14.57 5.82
CA ALA A 162 11.57 -16.02 6.04
C ALA A 162 10.30 -16.72 5.53
N GLY A 163 10.43 -17.98 5.14
CA GLY A 163 9.35 -18.82 4.68
C GLY A 163 8.81 -18.40 3.31
N GLY A 164 7.59 -18.79 3.00
CA GLY A 164 6.89 -18.45 1.76
C GLY A 164 5.85 -17.35 1.94
N PHE A 165 5.17 -16.99 0.86
CA PHE A 165 3.99 -16.15 0.89
C PHE A 165 2.83 -16.90 1.56
N PRO A 166 1.90 -16.24 2.29
CA PRO A 166 0.83 -16.93 2.99
C PRO A 166 -0.14 -17.62 2.03
N GLU A 167 -0.56 -18.82 2.38
CA GLU A 167 -1.69 -19.46 1.73
C GLU A 167 -3.01 -18.72 2.00
N GLU A 168 -4.05 -19.02 1.23
CA GLU A 168 -5.37 -18.37 1.33
C GLU A 168 -5.95 -18.38 2.74
N THR A 169 -5.84 -19.50 3.45
CA THR A 169 -6.32 -19.65 4.84
C THR A 169 -5.60 -18.72 5.80
N GLY A 170 -4.31 -18.48 5.58
CA GLY A 170 -3.49 -17.55 6.36
C GLY A 170 -3.89 -16.08 6.15
N LEU A 171 -4.51 -15.75 5.02
CA LEU A 171 -4.96 -14.39 4.67
C LEU A 171 -6.36 -14.05 5.23
N ALA A 172 -7.09 -15.01 5.80
CA ALA A 172 -8.45 -14.80 6.32
C ALA A 172 -8.58 -13.58 7.27
N PRO A 173 -7.64 -13.30 8.20
CA PRO A 173 -7.75 -12.14 9.09
C PRO A 173 -7.71 -10.78 8.38
N LEU A 174 -7.19 -10.69 7.16
CA LEU A 174 -7.19 -9.46 6.36
C LEU A 174 -8.61 -9.12 5.87
N TRP A 175 -9.35 -10.14 5.44
CA TRP A 175 -10.70 -9.96 4.91
C TRP A 175 -11.68 -9.41 5.94
N GLU A 176 -11.51 -9.78 7.21
CA GLU A 176 -12.34 -9.31 8.31
C GLU A 176 -12.04 -7.87 8.73
N ARG A 177 -10.82 -7.40 8.47
CA ARG A 177 -10.31 -6.13 9.03
C ARG A 177 -10.21 -5.00 8.01
N ILE A 178 -9.95 -5.32 6.75
CA ILE A 178 -9.85 -4.32 5.70
C ILE A 178 -11.26 -3.94 5.25
N GLY A 179 -11.66 -2.69 5.49
CA GLY A 179 -12.96 -2.16 5.08
C GLY A 179 -13.07 -1.98 3.56
N GLN A 180 -14.29 -1.89 3.04
CA GLN A 180 -14.53 -1.72 1.59
C GLN A 180 -13.99 -0.38 1.05
N ARG A 181 -13.89 0.64 1.89
CA ARG A 181 -13.41 1.98 1.51
C ARG A 181 -11.93 2.20 1.82
N ASP A 182 -11.26 1.19 2.40
CA ASP A 182 -9.85 1.32 2.77
C ASP A 182 -8.95 1.30 1.52
N LEU A 183 -7.86 2.03 1.62
CA LEU A 183 -6.77 1.99 0.65
C LEU A 183 -5.77 0.91 1.06
N VAL A 184 -5.48 -0.01 0.15
CA VAL A 184 -4.53 -1.10 0.38
C VAL A 184 -3.31 -0.90 -0.50
N VAL A 185 -2.12 -0.92 0.09
CA VAL A 185 -0.84 -0.91 -0.64
C VAL A 185 -0.14 -2.23 -0.37
N ILE A 186 0.12 -3.00 -1.42
CA ILE A 186 0.86 -4.27 -1.36
C ILE A 186 2.28 -4.00 -1.86
N VAL A 187 3.26 -4.35 -1.03
CA VAL A 187 4.69 -4.21 -1.31
C VAL A 187 5.32 -5.60 -1.34
N SER A 188 5.78 -6.06 -2.50
CA SER A 188 6.32 -7.42 -2.72
C SER A 188 7.27 -7.40 -3.94
N ASP A 189 7.96 -8.49 -4.19
CA ASP A 189 8.61 -8.74 -5.49
C ASP A 189 7.61 -9.27 -6.55
N TRP A 190 6.41 -9.71 -6.13
CA TRP A 190 5.33 -10.22 -6.97
C TRP A 190 5.67 -11.49 -7.76
N PHE A 191 6.66 -12.27 -7.29
CA PHE A 191 7.02 -13.52 -7.95
C PHE A 191 6.10 -14.66 -7.57
N ASP A 192 5.52 -14.64 -6.36
CA ASP A 192 4.50 -15.60 -5.97
C ASP A 192 3.13 -15.23 -6.59
N PRO A 193 2.49 -16.15 -7.36
CA PRO A 193 1.16 -15.93 -7.93
C PRO A 193 0.08 -15.57 -6.90
N ALA A 194 0.21 -16.06 -5.66
CA ALA A 194 -0.75 -15.78 -4.58
C ALA A 194 -0.80 -14.29 -4.22
N CYS A 195 0.29 -13.54 -4.41
CA CYS A 195 0.32 -12.11 -4.23
C CYS A 195 -0.61 -11.39 -5.24
N LEU A 196 -0.57 -11.78 -6.51
CA LEU A 196 -1.46 -11.25 -7.54
C LEU A 196 -2.92 -11.63 -7.28
N ASP A 197 -3.17 -12.87 -6.83
CA ASP A 197 -4.52 -13.32 -6.49
C ASP A 197 -5.09 -12.58 -5.29
N LEU A 198 -4.29 -12.27 -4.28
CA LEU A 198 -4.67 -11.40 -3.16
C LEU A 198 -5.10 -10.01 -3.66
N ALA A 199 -4.29 -9.39 -4.52
CA ALA A 199 -4.59 -8.06 -5.07
C ALA A 199 -5.89 -8.07 -5.90
N ARG A 200 -6.07 -9.06 -6.77
CA ARG A 200 -7.29 -9.24 -7.58
C ARG A 200 -8.54 -9.37 -6.70
N ARG A 201 -8.49 -10.21 -5.68
CA ARG A 201 -9.62 -10.45 -4.77
C ARG A 201 -9.96 -9.21 -3.95
N LEU A 202 -8.96 -8.49 -3.42
CA LEU A 202 -9.16 -7.22 -2.71
C LEU A 202 -9.82 -6.19 -3.62
N SER A 203 -9.35 -6.04 -4.85
CA SER A 203 -9.93 -5.11 -5.82
C SER A 203 -11.35 -5.52 -6.24
N ALA A 204 -11.59 -6.80 -6.53
CA ALA A 204 -12.91 -7.33 -6.87
C ALA A 204 -13.92 -7.15 -5.73
N ALA A 205 -13.47 -7.18 -4.47
CA ALA A 205 -14.27 -6.91 -3.29
C ALA A 205 -14.47 -5.39 -3.01
N GLY A 206 -14.14 -4.53 -3.96
CA GLY A 206 -14.43 -3.10 -3.92
C GLY A 206 -13.36 -2.22 -3.27
N ARG A 207 -12.26 -2.78 -2.77
CA ARG A 207 -11.18 -2.02 -2.15
C ARG A 207 -10.32 -1.33 -3.20
N GLU A 208 -9.75 -0.17 -2.88
CA GLU A 208 -8.72 0.44 -3.73
C GLU A 208 -7.37 -0.20 -3.42
N VAL A 209 -6.76 -0.84 -4.42
CA VAL A 209 -5.50 -1.57 -4.26
C VAL A 209 -4.42 -0.92 -5.10
N LEU A 210 -3.25 -0.73 -4.49
CA LEU A 210 -2.02 -0.29 -5.13
C LEU A 210 -0.96 -1.37 -4.97
N GLY A 211 -0.17 -1.61 -6.02
CA GLY A 211 0.96 -2.52 -6.01
C GLY A 211 2.29 -1.76 -6.09
N ILE A 212 3.26 -2.13 -5.26
CA ILE A 212 4.64 -1.70 -5.41
C ILE A 212 5.48 -2.95 -5.56
N GLN A 213 6.11 -3.11 -6.74
CA GLN A 213 7.05 -4.18 -7.00
C GLN A 213 8.46 -3.74 -6.64
N ILE A 214 9.21 -4.60 -5.93
CA ILE A 214 10.61 -4.34 -5.61
C ILE A 214 11.49 -5.33 -6.36
N LEU A 215 12.38 -4.81 -7.19
CA LEU A 215 13.30 -5.57 -8.03
C LEU A 215 14.74 -5.27 -7.67
N THR A 216 15.61 -6.25 -7.82
CA THR A 216 17.06 -6.05 -7.78
C THR A 216 17.57 -5.49 -9.11
N ILE A 217 18.78 -4.91 -9.09
CA ILE A 217 19.47 -4.47 -10.32
C ILE A 217 19.79 -5.69 -11.20
N GLY A 218 20.18 -6.79 -10.54
CA GLY A 218 20.50 -8.05 -11.23
C GLY A 218 19.32 -8.62 -12.02
N GLU A 219 18.09 -8.48 -11.52
CA GLU A 219 16.88 -8.91 -12.24
C GLU A 219 16.55 -7.99 -13.42
N ARG A 220 16.74 -6.69 -13.27
CA ARG A 220 16.50 -5.74 -14.36
C ARG A 220 17.53 -5.85 -15.47
N ASP A 221 18.82 -5.92 -15.11
CA ASP A 221 19.92 -5.75 -16.06
C ASP A 221 20.59 -7.07 -16.45
N PHE A 222 20.45 -8.10 -15.61
CA PHE A 222 21.13 -9.40 -15.74
C PHE A 222 22.62 -9.25 -16.07
N ASP A 223 23.31 -8.44 -15.27
CA ASP A 223 24.73 -8.09 -15.48
C ASP A 223 25.64 -9.12 -14.76
N TYR A 224 25.62 -10.37 -15.29
CA TYR A 224 26.42 -11.48 -14.80
C TYR A 224 27.36 -11.95 -15.88
N ASP A 225 28.68 -11.81 -15.67
CA ASP A 225 29.73 -12.24 -16.61
C ASP A 225 30.39 -13.52 -16.07
N GLY A 226 30.29 -14.61 -16.87
CA GLY A 226 30.91 -15.90 -16.54
C GLY A 226 29.97 -16.89 -15.86
N GLY A 227 30.56 -17.91 -15.23
CA GLY A 227 29.81 -18.99 -14.58
C GLY A 227 29.26 -18.60 -13.22
N TYR A 228 27.97 -18.74 -13.06
CA TYR A 228 27.26 -18.48 -11.80
C TYR A 228 26.47 -19.69 -11.36
N ARG A 229 26.25 -19.76 -10.05
CA ARG A 229 25.30 -20.66 -9.40
C ARG A 229 24.12 -19.81 -8.95
N PHE A 230 23.00 -19.90 -9.67
CA PHE A 230 21.74 -19.28 -9.29
C PHE A 230 21.02 -20.20 -8.32
N ARG A 231 20.52 -19.66 -7.23
CA ARG A 231 19.78 -20.41 -6.22
C ARG A 231 18.43 -19.77 -5.96
N ASP A 232 17.38 -20.57 -6.00
CA ASP A 232 16.05 -20.15 -5.58
C ASP A 232 16.04 -20.01 -4.04
N PRO A 233 15.67 -18.85 -3.49
CA PRO A 233 15.68 -18.60 -2.05
C PRO A 233 14.59 -19.36 -1.28
N GLU A 234 13.51 -19.78 -1.95
CA GLU A 234 12.36 -20.46 -1.32
C GLU A 234 12.49 -21.97 -1.41
N THR A 235 12.85 -22.51 -2.56
CA THR A 235 12.97 -23.96 -2.78
C THR A 235 14.37 -24.48 -2.50
N GLY A 236 15.39 -23.61 -2.59
CA GLY A 236 16.80 -23.97 -2.50
C GLY A 236 17.35 -24.65 -3.75
N GLU A 237 16.58 -24.77 -4.83
CA GLU A 237 17.04 -25.32 -6.11
C GLU A 237 18.19 -24.49 -6.69
N GLU A 238 19.17 -25.17 -7.30
CA GLU A 238 20.34 -24.53 -7.87
C GLU A 238 20.43 -24.79 -9.38
N LEU A 239 20.69 -23.71 -10.13
CA LEU A 239 20.96 -23.75 -11.58
C LEU A 239 22.37 -23.21 -11.83
N LEU A 240 23.20 -24.00 -12.50
CA LEU A 240 24.50 -23.57 -13.00
C LEU A 240 24.35 -23.02 -14.43
N GLY A 241 24.92 -21.85 -14.68
CA GLY A 241 24.83 -21.25 -16.00
C GLY A 241 25.91 -20.21 -16.26
N ASP A 242 26.21 -19.99 -17.54
CA ASP A 242 27.02 -18.88 -18.00
C ASP A 242 26.11 -17.64 -18.15
N GLY A 243 26.35 -16.60 -17.34
CA GLY A 243 25.52 -15.41 -17.31
C GLY A 243 25.46 -14.70 -18.66
N ALA A 244 26.59 -14.57 -19.35
CA ALA A 244 26.63 -13.90 -20.66
C ALA A 244 25.80 -14.64 -21.71
N ALA A 245 25.88 -15.99 -21.75
CA ALA A 245 25.11 -16.81 -22.66
C ALA A 245 23.61 -16.79 -22.38
N LEU A 246 23.21 -16.70 -21.11
CA LEU A 246 21.80 -16.71 -20.67
C LEU A 246 21.12 -15.35 -20.76
N ARG A 247 21.87 -14.25 -20.82
CA ARG A 247 21.37 -12.89 -20.67
C ARG A 247 20.21 -12.54 -21.64
N ALA A 248 20.37 -12.80 -22.92
CA ALA A 248 19.37 -12.43 -23.92
C ALA A 248 18.05 -13.17 -23.69
N GLU A 249 18.14 -14.48 -23.41
CA GLU A 249 16.97 -15.31 -23.11
C GLU A 249 16.29 -14.88 -21.80
N TYR A 250 17.08 -14.63 -20.75
CA TYR A 250 16.57 -14.17 -19.47
C TYR A 250 15.82 -12.84 -19.61
N LEU A 251 16.43 -11.81 -20.22
CA LEU A 251 15.80 -10.50 -20.37
C LEU A 251 14.52 -10.58 -21.20
N GLY A 252 14.48 -11.44 -22.23
CA GLY A 252 13.27 -11.68 -23.01
C GLY A 252 12.15 -12.30 -22.17
N ARG A 253 12.45 -13.34 -21.39
CA ARG A 253 11.49 -14.02 -20.51
C ARG A 253 11.04 -13.11 -19.36
N PHE A 254 11.99 -12.42 -18.72
CA PHE A 254 11.70 -11.49 -17.62
C PHE A 254 10.82 -10.34 -18.11
N GLY A 255 11.15 -9.72 -19.26
CA GLY A 255 10.32 -8.66 -19.84
C GLY A 255 8.90 -9.12 -20.19
N ALA A 256 8.75 -10.33 -20.72
CA ALA A 256 7.43 -10.92 -20.97
C ALA A 256 6.64 -11.18 -19.68
N ALA A 257 7.30 -11.71 -18.63
CA ALA A 257 6.69 -11.94 -17.34
C ALA A 257 6.24 -10.61 -16.68
N GLN A 258 7.07 -9.57 -16.74
CA GLN A 258 6.73 -8.24 -16.24
C GLN A 258 5.53 -7.64 -17.00
N ALA A 259 5.55 -7.71 -18.31
CA ALA A 259 4.41 -7.23 -19.11
C ALA A 259 3.10 -7.97 -18.78
N SER A 260 3.19 -9.28 -18.55
CA SER A 260 2.05 -10.10 -18.13
C SER A 260 1.53 -9.71 -16.75
N LEU A 261 2.43 -9.51 -15.77
CA LEU A 261 2.07 -9.05 -14.42
C LEU A 261 1.38 -7.69 -14.48
N HIS A 262 1.97 -6.71 -15.16
CA HIS A 262 1.40 -5.37 -15.30
C HIS A 262 0.03 -5.39 -15.97
N ALA A 263 -0.13 -6.14 -17.07
CA ALA A 263 -1.42 -6.31 -17.72
C ALA A 263 -2.47 -6.95 -16.81
N ALA A 264 -2.07 -7.91 -15.97
CA ALA A 264 -2.94 -8.57 -15.02
C ALA A 264 -3.36 -7.63 -13.86
N LEU A 265 -2.46 -6.78 -13.37
CA LEU A 265 -2.75 -5.75 -12.38
C LEU A 265 -3.69 -4.69 -12.94
N ASP A 266 -3.42 -4.19 -14.16
CA ASP A 266 -4.29 -3.23 -14.85
C ASP A 266 -5.69 -3.79 -15.08
N ALA A 267 -5.81 -5.03 -15.55
CA ALA A 267 -7.09 -5.72 -15.73
C ALA A 267 -7.87 -5.87 -14.41
N ALA A 268 -7.17 -6.00 -13.27
CA ALA A 268 -7.77 -6.03 -11.96
C ALA A 268 -8.09 -4.62 -11.40
N GLY A 269 -7.76 -3.55 -12.13
CA GLY A 269 -7.91 -2.17 -11.66
C GLY A 269 -6.94 -1.79 -10.54
N VAL A 270 -5.82 -2.50 -10.42
CA VAL A 270 -4.75 -2.26 -9.45
C VAL A 270 -3.71 -1.33 -10.08
N ARG A 271 -3.59 -0.12 -9.56
CA ARG A 271 -2.49 0.77 -9.97
C ARG A 271 -1.19 0.27 -9.39
N HIS A 272 -0.11 0.32 -10.16
CA HIS A 272 1.15 -0.22 -9.71
C HIS A 272 2.34 0.67 -10.08
N ALA A 273 3.47 0.46 -9.41
CA ALA A 273 4.75 1.09 -9.69
C ALA A 273 5.90 0.19 -9.24
N ASP A 274 7.01 0.27 -9.95
CA ASP A 274 8.20 -0.53 -9.66
C ASP A 274 9.26 0.30 -8.96
N LEU A 275 9.99 -0.32 -8.05
CA LEU A 275 11.19 0.16 -7.40
C LEU A 275 12.33 -0.80 -7.69
N VAL A 276 13.39 -0.34 -8.34
CA VAL A 276 14.65 -1.08 -8.41
C VAL A 276 15.56 -0.59 -7.29
N LEU A 277 16.34 -1.47 -6.68
CA LEU A 277 17.13 -1.16 -5.47
C LEU A 277 18.19 -0.05 -5.65
N ASP A 278 18.52 0.34 -6.89
CA ASP A 278 19.39 1.48 -7.20
C ASP A 278 18.67 2.83 -7.25
N GLN A 279 17.33 2.82 -7.24
CA GLN A 279 16.52 4.02 -7.32
C GLN A 279 16.24 4.62 -5.92
N PRO A 280 15.93 5.93 -5.86
CA PRO A 280 15.42 6.54 -4.64
C PRO A 280 14.15 5.87 -4.15
N LEU A 281 14.05 5.65 -2.84
CA LEU A 281 12.95 4.92 -2.20
C LEU A 281 11.56 5.55 -2.45
N ASP A 282 11.51 6.86 -2.68
CA ASP A 282 10.27 7.59 -2.97
C ASP A 282 9.81 7.48 -4.43
N THR A 283 10.61 6.88 -5.33
CA THR A 283 10.27 6.75 -6.75
C THR A 283 8.87 6.17 -7.01
N PRO A 284 8.48 5.01 -6.46
CA PRO A 284 7.15 4.46 -6.67
C PRO A 284 6.06 5.33 -6.03
N LEU A 285 6.34 5.98 -4.90
CA LEU A 285 5.39 6.86 -4.23
C LEU A 285 5.10 8.12 -5.05
N GLN A 286 6.12 8.68 -5.70
CA GLN A 286 5.95 9.80 -6.63
C GLN A 286 5.07 9.42 -7.83
N ARG A 287 5.22 8.20 -8.36
CA ARG A 287 4.41 7.69 -9.49
C ARG A 287 2.95 7.46 -9.07
N LEU A 288 2.72 6.89 -7.89
CA LEU A 288 1.38 6.54 -7.41
C LEU A 288 0.61 7.73 -6.85
N PHE A 289 1.28 8.66 -6.14
CA PHE A 289 0.67 9.74 -5.37
C PHE A 289 1.11 11.14 -5.81
N GLY A 290 2.08 11.26 -6.73
CA GLY A 290 2.49 12.55 -7.29
C GLY A 290 1.32 13.20 -8.04
N ARG A 291 1.26 14.53 -8.01
CA ARG A 291 0.29 15.29 -8.81
C ARG A 291 0.56 15.00 -10.28
N THR A 292 -0.25 14.18 -10.89
CA THR A 292 -0.26 14.02 -12.35
C THR A 292 -0.66 15.38 -12.90
N GLY A 293 0.33 16.14 -13.38
CA GLY A 293 0.07 17.38 -14.09
C GLY A 293 -0.91 17.07 -15.21
N ASN A 294 -2.00 17.80 -15.25
CA ASN A 294 -2.99 17.85 -16.32
C ASN A 294 -2.27 18.19 -17.65
N ARG A 295 -1.77 17.15 -18.34
CA ARG A 295 -1.25 17.24 -19.71
C ARG A 295 -1.87 16.13 -20.54
N ALA A 296 -3.15 16.29 -20.84
CA ALA A 296 -3.80 15.70 -21.99
C ALA A 296 -4.90 16.68 -22.41
N GLY A 297 -4.56 17.59 -23.30
CA GLY A 297 -5.51 18.52 -23.88
C GLY A 297 -4.78 19.66 -24.57
N GLY A 298 -4.30 19.43 -25.80
CA GLY A 298 -3.78 20.52 -26.63
C GLY A 298 -2.73 20.04 -27.64
N GLU A 299 -3.12 19.42 -28.69
CA GLU A 299 -2.93 19.72 -30.11
C GLU A 299 -3.42 18.53 -30.94
#